data_499aa53a339c254ea1ddaf45d46fb502
#
_entry.id   499aa53a339c254ea1ddaf45d46fb502
#
_cell.length_a   1.000
_cell.length_b   1.000
_cell.length_c   1.000
_cell.angle_alpha   90.00
_cell.angle_beta   90.00
_cell.angle_gamma   90.00
#
_symmetry.space_group_name_H-M   'P 1'
#
loop_
_entity.id
_entity.type
_entity.pdbx_description
1 polymer ?
#
loop_
_entity_poly.entity_id
_entity_poly.type
_entity_poly.pdbx_seq_one_letter_code
_entity_poly.pdbx_strand_id
1 'polypeptide(L)'
;PVWSWHVGTAVRPREDRGLVSDDLYIAAKRVVSLLADAGHESYFAGGCVRDRILGLLPEEYDIATAAHPPQVRAIFPRARRVGEAFGVMLVRQDEYMFDVATFRTDGSYADHRRPNSVTFSDAQHDAARRDFTINGLFEDPIKGEVIDLVNGRADLEAGVVRAIGDPRKRLDEDHLRMLRAVRFAARFNFAIEDETAAAMQ
;
A
#
# COMPACT_ATOMS: atom_id res chain seq x y z
N PRO A 1 -38.20 -15.96 -9.98
CA PRO A 1 -37.51 -15.31 -11.06
C PRO A 1 -36.05 -15.10 -10.64
N VAL A 2 -35.21 -15.84 -11.33
CA VAL A 2 -33.75 -15.83 -11.11
C VAL A 2 -33.22 -14.63 -11.88
N TRP A 3 -32.70 -13.61 -11.19
CA TRP A 3 -31.97 -12.50 -11.81
C TRP A 3 -30.54 -12.94 -12.07
N SER A 4 -30.21 -13.31 -13.30
CA SER A 4 -28.85 -13.52 -13.73
C SER A 4 -28.27 -12.19 -14.19
N TRP A 5 -27.37 -11.60 -13.40
CA TRP A 5 -26.58 -10.47 -13.82
C TRP A 5 -25.33 -10.98 -14.54
N HIS A 6 -25.37 -10.93 -15.87
CA HIS A 6 -24.15 -11.01 -16.69
C HIS A 6 -23.53 -9.61 -16.71
N VAL A 7 -22.57 -9.37 -15.85
CA VAL A 7 -21.70 -8.20 -15.98
C VAL A 7 -20.40 -8.65 -16.66
N GLY A 8 -20.47 -8.75 -17.98
CA GLY A 8 -19.30 -8.79 -18.81
C GLY A 8 -18.86 -7.37 -19.11
N THR A 9 -17.87 -6.87 -18.38
CA THR A 9 -17.02 -5.78 -18.87
C THR A 9 -15.60 -6.07 -18.42
N ALA A 10 -14.88 -6.77 -19.30
CA ALA A 10 -13.43 -6.78 -19.27
C ALA A 10 -12.96 -5.32 -19.23
N VAL A 11 -12.22 -4.95 -18.19
CA VAL A 11 -11.49 -3.68 -18.14
C VAL A 11 -10.54 -3.70 -19.33
N ARG A 12 -10.85 -2.93 -20.38
CA ARG A 12 -9.96 -2.80 -21.54
C ARG A 12 -8.70 -2.09 -21.10
N PRO A 13 -7.50 -2.60 -21.41
CA PRO A 13 -6.27 -1.83 -21.26
C PRO A 13 -6.38 -0.57 -22.14
N ARG A 14 -6.15 0.59 -21.56
CA ARG A 14 -6.05 1.83 -22.34
C ARG A 14 -4.66 1.89 -22.97
N GLU A 15 -4.58 1.71 -24.27
CA GLU A 15 -3.34 1.65 -25.06
C GLU A 15 -2.53 2.98 -25.11
N ASP A 16 -3.06 4.10 -24.59
CA ASP A 16 -2.44 5.44 -24.70
C ASP A 16 -1.65 5.90 -23.43
N ARG A 17 -1.39 5.04 -22.45
CA ARG A 17 -0.72 5.44 -21.20
C ARG A 17 0.73 4.93 -21.03
N GLY A 18 1.33 4.31 -22.05
CA GLY A 18 2.63 3.66 -21.91
C GLY A 18 3.77 4.59 -21.45
N LEU A 19 3.84 5.80 -21.95
CA LEU A 19 4.94 6.72 -21.66
C LEU A 19 4.86 7.34 -20.25
N VAL A 20 3.67 7.75 -19.79
CA VAL A 20 3.50 8.40 -18.47
C VAL A 20 3.71 7.42 -17.32
N SER A 21 3.39 6.14 -17.50
CA SER A 21 3.58 5.12 -16.46
C SER A 21 5.04 4.73 -16.27
N ASP A 22 5.81 4.72 -17.34
CA ASP A 22 7.25 4.39 -17.28
C ASP A 22 8.03 5.49 -16.59
N ASP A 23 7.76 6.77 -16.89
CA ASP A 23 8.40 7.92 -16.25
C ASP A 23 8.09 8.00 -14.75
N LEU A 24 6.83 7.77 -14.36
CA LEU A 24 6.43 7.73 -12.95
C LEU A 24 7.14 6.59 -12.19
N TYR A 25 7.19 5.39 -12.79
CA TYR A 25 7.91 4.25 -12.22
C TYR A 25 9.41 4.54 -12.08
N ILE A 26 10.04 5.09 -13.12
CA ILE A 26 11.47 5.44 -13.13
C ILE A 26 11.76 6.47 -12.04
N ALA A 27 10.95 7.51 -11.90
CA ALA A 27 11.10 8.52 -10.87
C ALA A 27 10.93 7.91 -9.45
N ALA A 28 9.90 7.06 -9.23
CA ALA A 28 9.70 6.35 -7.97
C ALA A 28 10.88 5.43 -7.63
N LYS A 29 11.36 4.64 -8.59
CA LYS A 29 12.54 3.77 -8.44
C LYS A 29 13.78 4.57 -8.06
N ARG A 30 13.96 5.76 -8.63
CA ARG A 30 15.07 6.64 -8.30
C ARG A 30 15.03 7.09 -6.83
N VAL A 31 13.84 7.41 -6.29
CA VAL A 31 13.70 7.72 -4.86
C VAL A 31 14.11 6.53 -3.99
N VAL A 32 13.65 5.31 -4.30
CA VAL A 32 14.06 4.09 -3.58
C VAL A 32 15.58 3.88 -3.68
N SER A 33 16.17 4.05 -4.88
CA SER A 33 17.62 3.88 -5.06
C SER A 33 18.44 4.86 -4.22
N LEU A 34 18.05 6.14 -4.17
CA LEU A 34 18.75 7.14 -3.36
C LEU A 34 18.66 6.86 -1.85
N LEU A 35 17.53 6.32 -1.37
CA LEU A 35 17.39 5.88 0.01
C LEU A 35 18.26 4.65 0.30
N ALA A 36 18.28 3.68 -0.63
CA ALA A 36 19.07 2.46 -0.51
C ALA A 36 20.59 2.75 -0.55
N ASP A 37 21.03 3.64 -1.43
CA ASP A 37 22.44 4.10 -1.53
C ASP A 37 22.92 4.80 -0.24
N ALA A 38 21.98 5.43 0.49
CA ALA A 38 22.24 6.00 1.82
C ALA A 38 22.16 4.97 2.96
N GLY A 39 22.00 3.67 2.64
CA GLY A 39 21.97 2.57 3.60
C GLY A 39 20.62 2.31 4.25
N HIS A 40 19.52 2.81 3.68
CA HIS A 40 18.18 2.62 4.21
C HIS A 40 17.38 1.63 3.37
N GLU A 41 16.93 0.54 3.99
CA GLU A 41 15.96 -0.39 3.42
C GLU A 41 14.73 0.38 2.94
N SER A 42 14.34 0.20 1.66
CA SER A 42 13.27 1.00 1.05
C SER A 42 12.60 0.23 -0.08
N TYR A 43 11.26 0.33 -0.15
CA TYR A 43 10.43 -0.46 -1.04
C TYR A 43 9.26 0.35 -1.57
N PHE A 44 8.72 -0.03 -2.73
CA PHE A 44 7.34 0.29 -3.06
C PHE A 44 6.40 -0.44 -2.13
N ALA A 45 5.23 0.13 -1.83
CA ALA A 45 4.36 -0.41 -0.80
C ALA A 45 2.87 -0.34 -1.19
N GLY A 46 2.12 -1.39 -0.86
CA GLY A 46 0.67 -1.34 -0.88
C GLY A 46 0.04 -1.37 -2.27
N GLY A 47 -0.76 -0.35 -2.57
CA GLY A 47 -1.61 -0.30 -3.76
C GLY A 47 -0.86 -0.44 -5.09
N CYS A 48 0.28 0.21 -5.24
CA CYS A 48 1.07 0.12 -6.47
C CYS A 48 1.64 -1.28 -6.70
N VAL A 49 2.07 -1.98 -5.64
CA VAL A 49 2.59 -3.35 -5.73
C VAL A 49 1.48 -4.31 -6.14
N ARG A 50 0.31 -4.23 -5.47
CA ARG A 50 -0.88 -5.00 -5.84
C ARG A 50 -1.27 -4.78 -7.30
N ASP A 51 -1.39 -3.53 -7.73
CA ASP A 51 -1.85 -3.18 -9.07
C ASP A 51 -0.85 -3.71 -10.13
N ARG A 52 0.46 -3.64 -9.87
CA ARG A 52 1.50 -4.21 -10.74
C ARG A 52 1.41 -5.74 -10.85
N ILE A 53 1.20 -6.44 -9.74
CA ILE A 53 1.02 -7.91 -9.74
C ILE A 53 -0.23 -8.29 -10.57
N LEU A 54 -1.30 -7.49 -10.51
CA LEU A 54 -2.51 -7.68 -11.31
C LEU A 54 -2.37 -7.24 -12.78
N GLY A 55 -1.19 -6.77 -13.20
CA GLY A 55 -0.96 -6.26 -14.57
C GLY A 55 -1.64 -4.92 -14.83
N LEU A 56 -2.01 -4.18 -13.77
CA LEU A 56 -2.58 -2.85 -13.85
C LEU A 56 -1.47 -1.79 -13.76
N LEU A 57 -1.71 -0.63 -14.34
CA LEU A 57 -0.79 0.50 -14.22
C LEU A 57 -1.12 1.29 -12.94
N PRO A 58 -0.16 1.42 -11.98
CA PRO A 58 -0.35 2.26 -10.81
C PRO A 58 -0.48 3.74 -11.19
N GLU A 59 -1.39 4.45 -10.53
CA GLU A 59 -1.54 5.89 -10.66
C GLU A 59 -0.62 6.67 -9.70
N GLU A 60 -0.12 6.00 -8.65
CA GLU A 60 0.77 6.53 -7.62
C GLU A 60 1.71 5.43 -7.12
N TYR A 61 2.85 5.81 -6.57
CA TYR A 61 3.80 4.91 -5.89
C TYR A 61 4.04 5.41 -4.49
N ASP A 62 3.55 4.68 -3.49
CA ASP A 62 3.91 4.86 -2.10
C ASP A 62 5.25 4.18 -1.82
N ILE A 63 6.12 4.84 -1.08
CA ILE A 63 7.43 4.33 -0.70
C ILE A 63 7.48 4.16 0.82
N ALA A 64 7.83 2.95 1.26
CA ALA A 64 8.08 2.65 2.65
C ALA A 64 9.58 2.46 2.88
N THR A 65 10.13 2.97 3.99
CA THR A 65 11.57 2.99 4.24
C THR A 65 11.92 2.85 5.71
N ALA A 66 13.12 2.34 5.99
CA ALA A 66 13.74 2.39 7.32
C ALA A 66 14.27 3.79 7.68
N ALA A 67 14.41 4.70 6.70
CA ALA A 67 14.85 6.06 6.96
C ALA A 67 13.83 6.84 7.78
N HIS A 68 14.26 7.45 8.88
CA HIS A 68 13.44 8.38 9.66
C HIS A 68 13.32 9.74 8.95
N PRO A 69 12.30 10.56 9.24
CA PRO A 69 12.08 11.85 8.58
C PRO A 69 13.31 12.77 8.49
N PRO A 70 14.16 12.90 9.52
CA PRO A 70 15.40 13.68 9.40
C PRO A 70 16.40 13.11 8.37
N GLN A 71 16.48 11.78 8.26
CA GLN A 71 17.35 11.10 7.30
C GLN A 71 16.80 11.24 5.87
N VAL A 72 15.48 11.10 5.68
CA VAL A 72 14.83 11.40 4.39
C VAL A 72 15.11 12.84 3.98
N ARG A 73 15.05 13.79 4.91
CA ARG A 73 15.37 15.20 4.63
C ARG A 73 16.83 15.45 4.29
N ALA A 74 17.74 14.70 4.88
CA ALA A 74 19.17 14.78 4.55
C ALA A 74 19.45 14.37 3.09
N ILE A 75 18.73 13.34 2.60
CA ILE A 75 18.82 12.84 1.22
C ILE A 75 18.05 13.75 0.25
N PHE A 76 16.85 14.21 0.67
CA PHE A 76 15.95 15.07 -0.10
C PHE A 76 15.72 16.42 0.62
N PRO A 77 16.62 17.42 0.47
CA PRO A 77 16.52 18.67 1.24
C PRO A 77 15.24 19.48 1.02
N ARG A 78 14.55 19.24 -0.11
CA ARG A 78 13.28 19.89 -0.45
C ARG A 78 12.04 19.09 -0.01
N ALA A 79 12.24 17.95 0.65
CA ALA A 79 11.12 17.15 1.16
C ALA A 79 10.29 17.93 2.18
N ARG A 80 8.98 17.80 2.07
CA ARG A 80 8.01 18.47 2.95
C ARG A 80 7.43 17.46 3.94
N ARG A 81 7.08 17.95 5.12
CA ARG A 81 6.41 17.15 6.15
C ARG A 81 4.90 17.16 5.90
N VAL A 82 4.30 15.99 5.71
CA VAL A 82 2.85 15.83 5.45
C VAL A 82 2.23 14.91 6.51
N GLY A 83 2.54 14.97 7.68
CA GLY A 83 2.12 14.07 8.76
C GLY A 83 3.33 13.64 9.56
N GLU A 84 4.11 14.63 10.02
CA GLU A 84 5.34 14.39 10.76
C GLU A 84 5.14 13.49 11.98
N ALA A 85 4.00 13.63 12.67
CA ALA A 85 3.63 12.76 13.77
C ALA A 85 3.50 11.29 13.37
N PHE A 86 3.32 11.01 12.07
CA PHE A 86 3.15 9.68 11.49
C PHE A 86 4.32 9.22 10.61
N GLY A 87 5.41 9.99 10.55
CA GLY A 87 6.62 9.61 9.82
C GLY A 87 6.53 9.71 8.29
N VAL A 88 5.57 10.49 7.74
CA VAL A 88 5.39 10.62 6.29
C VAL A 88 6.03 11.91 5.78
N MET A 89 6.86 11.78 4.74
CA MET A 89 7.51 12.86 4.03
C MET A 89 7.07 12.88 2.57
N LEU A 90 6.76 14.07 2.04
CA LEU A 90 6.46 14.26 0.63
C LEU A 90 7.74 14.63 -0.11
N VAL A 91 8.21 13.74 -0.95
CA VAL A 91 9.45 13.87 -1.72
C VAL A 91 9.10 14.19 -3.17
N ARG A 92 9.76 15.24 -3.70
CA ARG A 92 9.70 15.54 -5.12
C ARG A 92 10.87 14.90 -5.84
N GLN A 93 10.56 14.11 -6.87
CA GLN A 93 11.53 13.57 -7.81
C GLN A 93 11.06 13.86 -9.22
N ASP A 94 11.88 14.58 -9.98
CA ASP A 94 11.52 15.10 -11.31
C ASP A 94 10.23 15.96 -11.23
N GLU A 95 9.19 15.65 -11.97
CA GLU A 95 7.88 16.34 -11.92
C GLU A 95 6.89 15.70 -10.94
N TYR A 96 7.22 14.55 -10.34
CA TYR A 96 6.34 13.76 -9.50
C TYR A 96 6.56 14.00 -8.01
N MET A 97 5.52 13.71 -7.23
CA MET A 97 5.52 13.77 -5.78
C MET A 97 5.25 12.37 -5.22
N PHE A 98 6.06 11.96 -4.24
CA PHE A 98 5.98 10.64 -3.62
C PHE A 98 5.81 10.74 -2.12
N ASP A 99 4.88 9.97 -1.57
CA ASP A 99 4.78 9.75 -0.13
C ASP A 99 5.86 8.74 0.28
N VAL A 100 6.79 9.21 1.10
CA VAL A 100 7.85 8.39 1.70
C VAL A 100 7.55 8.24 3.18
N ALA A 101 7.14 7.05 3.57
CA ALA A 101 6.72 6.72 4.94
C ALA A 101 7.79 5.87 5.64
N THR A 102 8.19 6.27 6.84
CA THR A 102 9.03 5.41 7.69
C THR A 102 8.25 4.19 8.14
N PHE A 103 8.85 2.99 8.08
CA PHE A 103 8.25 1.78 8.64
C PHE A 103 7.82 1.99 10.08
N ARG A 104 6.61 1.56 10.44
CA ARG A 104 6.04 1.83 11.74
C ARG A 104 5.03 0.79 12.19
N THR A 105 4.79 0.76 13.49
CA THR A 105 3.59 0.21 14.11
C THR A 105 2.67 1.34 14.51
N ASP A 106 1.38 1.09 14.48
CA ASP A 106 0.38 2.02 14.97
C ASP A 106 0.09 1.74 16.45
N GLY A 107 -0.08 2.81 17.24
CA GLY A 107 -0.52 2.74 18.62
C GLY A 107 -2.03 2.50 18.73
N SER A 108 -2.62 2.86 19.88
CA SER A 108 -4.06 2.75 20.09
C SER A 108 -4.84 3.70 19.19
N TYR A 109 -6.07 3.32 18.88
CA TYR A 109 -7.03 4.11 18.11
C TYR A 109 -8.15 4.60 19.06
N ALA A 110 -8.30 5.89 19.22
CA ALA A 110 -9.34 6.47 20.09
C ALA A 110 -10.62 6.85 19.33
N ASP A 111 -10.49 7.15 18.04
CA ASP A 111 -11.57 7.63 17.18
C ASP A 111 -11.99 6.62 16.11
N HIS A 112 -11.51 5.36 16.20
CA HIS A 112 -11.71 4.30 15.21
C HIS A 112 -11.37 4.73 13.77
N ARG A 113 -10.35 5.58 13.62
CA ARG A 113 -9.90 6.06 12.31
C ARG A 113 -8.40 6.32 12.24
N ARG A 114 -7.82 6.94 13.27
CA ARG A 114 -6.41 7.34 13.27
C ARG A 114 -5.71 6.84 14.52
N PRO A 115 -4.50 6.29 14.39
CA PRO A 115 -3.73 5.93 15.56
C PRO A 115 -3.35 7.19 16.35
N ASN A 116 -3.41 7.11 17.68
CA ASN A 116 -3.02 8.22 18.57
C ASN A 116 -1.50 8.49 18.51
N SER A 117 -0.72 7.47 18.20
CA SER A 117 0.73 7.53 18.10
C SER A 117 1.24 6.45 17.15
N VAL A 118 2.48 6.62 16.70
CA VAL A 118 3.20 5.60 15.93
C VAL A 118 4.58 5.38 16.55
N THR A 119 5.09 4.16 16.40
CA THR A 119 6.46 3.80 16.76
C THR A 119 7.16 3.31 15.51
N PHE A 120 8.33 3.86 15.19
CA PHE A 120 9.10 3.41 14.05
C PHE A 120 9.60 1.99 14.25
N SER A 121 9.57 1.18 13.21
CA SER A 121 9.79 -0.26 13.25
C SER A 121 10.44 -0.75 11.95
N ASP A 122 10.18 -1.98 11.55
CA ASP A 122 10.66 -2.66 10.35
C ASP A 122 9.53 -2.94 9.34
N ALA A 123 9.88 -3.48 8.19
CA ALA A 123 8.95 -3.80 7.11
C ALA A 123 7.90 -4.84 7.55
N GLN A 124 8.26 -5.81 8.40
CA GLN A 124 7.33 -6.85 8.88
C GLN A 124 6.20 -6.25 9.72
N HIS A 125 6.55 -5.38 10.65
CA HIS A 125 5.57 -4.71 11.49
C HIS A 125 4.74 -3.70 10.69
N ASP A 126 5.36 -3.00 9.72
CA ASP A 126 4.62 -2.09 8.82
C ASP A 126 3.62 -2.85 7.93
N ALA A 127 3.97 -4.02 7.40
CA ALA A 127 3.03 -4.89 6.69
C ALA A 127 1.86 -5.32 7.59
N ALA A 128 2.18 -5.78 8.81
CA ALA A 128 1.20 -6.32 9.75
C ALA A 128 0.16 -5.28 10.23
N ARG A 129 0.47 -3.98 10.24
CA ARG A 129 -0.49 -2.93 10.63
C ARG A 129 -1.45 -2.50 9.52
N ARG A 130 -1.22 -2.90 8.27
CA ARG A 130 -2.07 -2.52 7.12
C ARG A 130 -3.44 -3.17 7.19
N ASP A 131 -4.34 -2.76 6.30
CA ASP A 131 -5.74 -3.19 6.29
C ASP A 131 -5.92 -4.64 5.81
N PHE A 132 -5.54 -4.90 4.55
CA PHE A 132 -5.77 -6.19 3.88
C PHE A 132 -4.46 -6.76 3.35
N THR A 133 -4.39 -8.09 3.29
CA THR A 133 -3.21 -8.84 2.82
C THR A 133 -2.75 -8.38 1.45
N ILE A 134 -3.68 -8.13 0.53
CA ILE A 134 -3.41 -7.64 -0.83
C ILE A 134 -2.78 -6.23 -0.87
N ASN A 135 -2.84 -5.48 0.21
CA ASN A 135 -2.22 -4.15 0.38
C ASN A 135 -1.02 -4.18 1.34
N GLY A 136 -0.70 -5.34 1.92
CA GLY A 136 0.45 -5.54 2.81
C GLY A 136 1.74 -5.93 2.08
N LEU A 137 1.75 -5.85 0.76
CA LEU A 137 2.87 -6.24 -0.10
C LEU A 137 3.86 -5.09 -0.27
N PHE A 138 5.14 -5.47 -0.37
CA PHE A 138 6.21 -4.58 -0.79
C PHE A 138 6.87 -5.09 -2.07
N GLU A 139 7.55 -4.21 -2.79
CA GLU A 139 8.39 -4.54 -3.94
C GLU A 139 9.74 -3.82 -3.79
N ASP A 140 10.83 -4.58 -3.88
CA ASP A 140 12.15 -4.02 -4.10
C ASP A 140 12.33 -3.75 -5.60
N PRO A 141 12.21 -2.48 -6.07
CA PRO A 141 12.29 -2.21 -7.49
C PRO A 141 13.71 -2.28 -8.04
N ILE A 142 14.73 -2.37 -7.17
CA ILE A 142 16.14 -2.50 -7.57
C ILE A 142 16.40 -3.94 -7.97
N LYS A 143 15.93 -4.89 -7.15
CA LYS A 143 16.07 -6.34 -7.40
C LYS A 143 14.95 -6.90 -8.28
N GLY A 144 13.81 -6.20 -8.36
CA GLY A 144 12.61 -6.70 -9.04
C GLY A 144 11.90 -7.81 -8.26
N GLU A 145 12.00 -7.79 -6.93
CA GLU A 145 11.46 -8.81 -6.05
C GLU A 145 10.25 -8.30 -5.26
N VAL A 146 9.18 -9.09 -5.22
CA VAL A 146 8.03 -8.84 -4.34
C VAL A 146 8.29 -9.50 -2.99
N ILE A 147 8.17 -8.70 -1.93
CA ILE A 147 8.32 -9.10 -0.54
C ILE A 147 6.91 -9.23 0.06
N ASP A 148 6.54 -10.46 0.40
CA ASP A 148 5.23 -10.81 0.97
C ASP A 148 5.41 -11.32 2.41
N LEU A 149 5.01 -10.51 3.37
CA LEU A 149 5.11 -10.79 4.80
C LEU A 149 3.74 -11.16 5.42
N VAL A 150 2.67 -11.17 4.62
CA VAL A 150 1.28 -11.33 5.09
C VAL A 150 0.44 -12.27 4.22
N ASN A 151 1.07 -13.03 3.32
CA ASN A 151 0.44 -13.94 2.36
C ASN A 151 -0.51 -13.24 1.34
N GLY A 152 -0.21 -11.99 1.01
CA GLY A 152 -1.03 -11.19 0.10
C GLY A 152 -1.02 -11.68 -1.34
N ARG A 153 0.07 -12.33 -1.82
CA ARG A 153 0.14 -12.89 -3.17
C ARG A 153 -0.85 -14.03 -3.35
N ALA A 154 -0.95 -14.93 -2.36
CA ALA A 154 -1.91 -16.04 -2.41
C ALA A 154 -3.36 -15.53 -2.46
N ASP A 155 -3.68 -14.49 -1.68
CA ASP A 155 -5.01 -13.88 -1.70
C ASP A 155 -5.29 -13.12 -3.01
N LEU A 156 -4.28 -12.51 -3.65
CA LEU A 156 -4.41 -11.91 -4.98
C LEU A 156 -4.72 -12.98 -6.05
N GLU A 157 -4.00 -14.09 -6.03
CA GLU A 157 -4.22 -15.22 -6.95
C GLU A 157 -5.61 -15.86 -6.74
N ALA A 158 -6.06 -15.95 -5.49
CA ALA A 158 -7.37 -16.49 -5.13
C ALA A 158 -8.52 -15.49 -5.37
N GLY A 159 -8.24 -14.21 -5.63
CA GLY A 159 -9.26 -13.18 -5.76
C GLY A 159 -9.98 -12.89 -4.44
N VAL A 160 -9.23 -12.76 -3.33
CA VAL A 160 -9.78 -12.64 -1.98
C VAL A 160 -9.31 -11.34 -1.31
N VAL A 161 -10.23 -10.66 -0.64
CA VAL A 161 -9.96 -9.54 0.28
C VAL A 161 -10.01 -10.05 1.71
N ARG A 162 -8.86 -10.18 2.35
CA ARG A 162 -8.68 -10.68 3.72
C ARG A 162 -8.04 -9.62 4.60
N ALA A 163 -8.59 -9.39 5.79
CA ALA A 163 -7.98 -8.52 6.80
C ALA A 163 -6.67 -9.14 7.33
N ILE A 164 -5.67 -8.31 7.60
CA ILE A 164 -4.40 -8.78 8.18
C ILE A 164 -4.58 -8.99 9.68
N GLY A 165 -4.23 -10.20 10.16
CA GLY A 165 -4.33 -10.58 11.57
C GLY A 165 -5.78 -10.89 11.98
N ASP A 166 -6.20 -10.45 13.16
CA ASP A 166 -7.57 -10.62 13.65
C ASP A 166 -8.52 -9.63 12.95
N PRO A 167 -9.50 -10.11 12.15
CA PRO A 167 -10.39 -9.23 11.39
C PRO A 167 -11.22 -8.29 12.28
N ARG A 168 -11.72 -8.77 13.43
CA ARG A 168 -12.53 -7.94 14.35
C ARG A 168 -11.71 -6.79 14.89
N LYS A 169 -10.53 -7.09 15.42
CA LYS A 169 -9.60 -6.07 15.91
C LYS A 169 -9.20 -5.10 14.81
N ARG A 170 -8.90 -5.63 13.61
CA ARG A 170 -8.45 -4.82 12.47
C ARG A 170 -9.51 -3.85 11.97
N LEU A 171 -10.78 -4.25 11.95
CA LEU A 171 -11.89 -3.39 11.52
C LEU A 171 -12.32 -2.41 12.62
N ASP A 172 -12.18 -2.79 13.91
CA ASP A 172 -12.45 -1.91 15.04
C ASP A 172 -11.45 -0.75 15.16
N GLU A 173 -10.18 -0.97 14.80
CA GLU A 173 -9.16 0.09 14.72
C GLU A 173 -9.55 1.22 13.77
N ASP A 174 -10.11 0.90 12.60
CA ASP A 174 -10.56 1.89 11.60
C ASP A 174 -11.78 1.36 10.84
N HIS A 175 -12.95 1.89 11.18
CA HIS A 175 -14.23 1.50 10.57
C HIS A 175 -14.29 1.78 9.06
N LEU A 176 -13.48 2.72 8.53
CA LEU A 176 -13.38 2.93 7.07
C LEU A 176 -12.82 1.71 6.34
N ARG A 177 -12.13 0.81 7.04
CA ARG A 177 -11.65 -0.44 6.43
C ARG A 177 -12.78 -1.32 5.92
N MET A 178 -13.96 -1.30 6.57
CA MET A 178 -15.16 -2.01 6.06
C MET A 178 -15.58 -1.50 4.69
N LEU A 179 -15.65 -0.17 4.51
CA LEU A 179 -15.95 0.43 3.21
C LEU A 179 -14.85 0.17 2.17
N ARG A 180 -13.59 0.12 2.62
CA ARG A 180 -12.45 -0.23 1.76
C ARG A 180 -12.53 -1.69 1.30
N ALA A 181 -12.93 -2.64 2.18
CA ALA A 181 -13.14 -4.04 1.81
C ALA A 181 -14.15 -4.17 0.67
N VAL A 182 -15.33 -3.55 0.82
CA VAL A 182 -16.38 -3.56 -0.20
C VAL A 182 -15.88 -2.91 -1.51
N ARG A 183 -15.15 -1.80 -1.40
CA ARG A 183 -14.57 -1.11 -2.57
C ARG A 183 -13.58 -1.98 -3.33
N PHE A 184 -12.67 -2.68 -2.62
CA PHE A 184 -11.70 -3.57 -3.27
C PHE A 184 -12.38 -4.81 -3.87
N ALA A 185 -13.32 -5.42 -3.15
CA ALA A 185 -14.11 -6.52 -3.66
C ALA A 185 -14.82 -6.14 -4.98
N ALA A 186 -15.48 -4.98 -5.01
CA ALA A 186 -16.15 -4.49 -6.21
C ALA A 186 -15.18 -4.10 -7.34
N ARG A 187 -14.05 -3.41 -7.00
CA ARG A 187 -13.08 -2.92 -8.01
C ARG A 187 -12.40 -4.07 -8.75
N PHE A 188 -12.04 -5.13 -8.02
CA PHE A 188 -11.25 -6.24 -8.56
C PHE A 188 -12.09 -7.49 -8.86
N ASN A 189 -13.39 -7.46 -8.55
CA ASN A 189 -14.27 -8.62 -8.58
C ASN A 189 -13.76 -9.77 -7.69
N PHE A 190 -13.31 -9.43 -6.48
CA PHE A 190 -12.81 -10.35 -5.48
C PHE A 190 -13.90 -10.69 -4.44
N ALA A 191 -13.82 -11.87 -3.83
CA ALA A 191 -14.62 -12.22 -2.68
C ALA A 191 -14.04 -11.58 -1.40
N ILE A 192 -14.90 -11.21 -0.44
CA ILE A 192 -14.43 -10.90 0.92
C ILE A 192 -14.35 -12.23 1.67
N GLU A 193 -13.23 -12.51 2.31
CA GLU A 193 -13.00 -13.71 3.09
C GLU A 193 -14.02 -13.84 4.24
N ASP A 194 -14.44 -15.06 4.56
CA ASP A 194 -15.59 -15.33 5.44
C ASP A 194 -15.43 -14.74 6.85
N GLU A 195 -14.26 -14.86 7.48
CA GLU A 195 -14.00 -14.29 8.82
C GLU A 195 -13.97 -12.76 8.76
N THR A 196 -13.42 -12.19 7.69
CA THR A 196 -13.42 -10.74 7.44
C THR A 196 -14.86 -10.25 7.24
N ALA A 197 -15.68 -10.96 6.44
CA ALA A 197 -17.07 -10.63 6.22
C ALA A 197 -17.91 -10.74 7.52
N ALA A 198 -17.67 -11.77 8.32
CA ALA A 198 -18.33 -11.93 9.61
C ALA A 198 -17.96 -10.83 10.63
N ALA A 199 -16.74 -10.29 10.55
CA ALA A 199 -16.30 -9.18 11.39
C ALA A 199 -16.88 -7.82 10.97
N MET A 200 -17.49 -7.72 9.79
CA MET A 200 -18.16 -6.50 9.28
C MET A 200 -19.62 -6.37 9.75
N GLN A 201 -20.18 -7.38 10.43
CA GLN A 201 -21.55 -7.40 10.96
C GLN A 201 -21.61 -6.84 12.38
#